data_852ca6c2482035b861acdf0a10cd1d50
#
_entry.id   852ca6c2482035b861acdf0a10cd1d50
#
_cell.length_a   1.000
_cell.length_b   1.000
_cell.length_c   1.000
_cell.angle_alpha   90.00
_cell.angle_beta   90.00
_cell.angle_gamma   90.00
#
_symmetry.space_group_name_H-M   'P 1'
#
loop_
_entity.id
_entity.type
_entity.pdbx_description
1 polymer ?
#
loop_
_entity_poly.entity_id
_entity_poly.type
_entity_poly.pdbx_seq_one_letter_code
_entity_poly.pdbx_strand_id
1 'polypeptide(L)' 'MKNDKSMVKRLLSQLSPRQREALTLYYIEERKYEDICEIMNMNYQSVRNLMHRGLLKLRTLAG' A
#
# COMPACT_ATOMS: atom_id res chain seq x y z
N MET A 1 11.11 -1.18 -19.04
CA MET A 1 10.81 -1.20 -18.58
C MET A 1 10.05 -1.51 -18.26
N LYS A 2 9.80 -1.87 -17.93
CA LYS A 2 9.11 -2.12 -17.67
C LYS A 2 8.50 -2.06 -16.70
N ASN A 3 7.83 -2.42 -16.62
CA ASN A 3 6.96 -2.09 -15.78
C ASN A 3 7.14 -2.59 -14.47
N ASP A 4 6.92 -1.92 -13.52
CA ASP A 4 7.28 -2.25 -12.23
C ASP A 4 6.17 -2.72 -11.36
N LYS A 5 4.95 -2.85 -11.90
CA LYS A 5 3.83 -3.27 -11.08
C LYS A 5 3.95 -4.72 -10.64
N SER A 6 4.59 -5.56 -11.45
CA SER A 6 4.81 -6.95 -11.04
C SER A 6 5.69 -7.01 -9.80
N MET A 7 6.77 -6.25 -9.80
CA MET A 7 7.65 -6.23 -8.66
C MET A 7 6.95 -5.67 -7.43
N VAL A 8 6.18 -4.61 -7.62
CA VAL A 8 5.45 -4.01 -6.51
C VAL A 8 4.48 -5.03 -5.92
N LYS A 9 3.76 -5.75 -6.76
CA LYS A 9 2.83 -6.77 -6.26
C LYS A 9 3.54 -7.84 -5.48
N ARG A 10 4.71 -8.26 -5.94
CA ARG A 10 5.49 -9.26 -5.24
C ARG A 10 5.91 -8.76 -3.86
N LEU A 11 6.37 -7.52 -3.79
CA LEU A 11 6.77 -6.95 -2.51
C LEU A 11 5.57 -6.78 -1.59
N LEU A 12 4.45 -6.35 -2.14
CA LEU A 12 3.24 -6.16 -1.35
C LEU A 12 2.76 -7.46 -0.72
N SER A 13 3.01 -8.58 -1.37
CA SER A 13 2.58 -9.86 -0.82
C SER A 13 3.30 -10.21 0.48
N GLN A 14 4.39 -9.50 0.78
CA GLN A 14 5.13 -9.71 2.03
C GLN A 14 4.54 -8.93 3.19
N LEU A 15 3.56 -8.08 2.93
CA LEU A 15 3.00 -7.21 3.95
C LEU A 15 1.79 -7.86 4.61
N SER A 16 1.38 -7.30 5.76
CA SER A 16 0.15 -7.74 6.37
C SER A 16 -1.01 -7.42 5.44
N PRO A 17 -2.15 -8.12 5.59
CA PRO A 17 -3.28 -7.91 4.68
C PRO A 17 -3.75 -6.46 4.61
N ARG A 18 -3.82 -5.77 5.74
CA ARG A 18 -4.27 -4.38 5.74
C ARG A 18 -3.28 -3.46 5.06
N GLN A 19 -2.00 -3.63 5.35
CA GLN A 19 -0.96 -2.83 4.71
C GLN A 19 -0.96 -3.08 3.21
N ARG A 20 -1.07 -4.34 2.83
CA ARG A 20 -1.08 -4.70 1.42
C ARG A 20 -2.25 -4.07 0.70
N GLU A 21 -3.44 -4.12 1.32
CA GLU A 21 -4.63 -3.56 0.70
C GLU A 21 -4.48 -2.05 0.49
N ALA A 22 -4.03 -1.34 1.51
CA ALA A 22 -3.89 0.10 1.41
C ALA A 22 -2.90 0.49 0.32
N LEU A 23 -1.76 -0.17 0.30
CA LEU A 23 -0.73 0.17 -0.68
C LEU A 23 -1.13 -0.25 -2.09
N THR A 24 -1.86 -1.36 -2.21
CA THR A 24 -2.36 -1.79 -3.50
C THR A 24 -3.33 -0.75 -4.06
N LEU A 25 -4.24 -0.27 -3.23
CA LEU A 25 -5.19 0.74 -3.66
C LEU A 25 -4.48 2.01 -4.11
N TYR A 26 -3.45 2.39 -3.40
CA TYR A 26 -2.74 3.62 -3.69
C TYR A 26 -1.84 3.50 -4.93
N TYR A 27 -1.01 2.48 -4.98
CA TYR A 27 0.00 2.38 -6.02
C TYR A 27 -0.46 1.63 -7.27
N ILE A 28 -1.29 0.62 -7.12
CA ILE A 28 -1.74 -0.16 -8.26
C ILE A 28 -3.00 0.43 -8.87
N GLU A 29 -3.97 0.77 -8.02
CA GLU A 29 -5.25 1.27 -8.49
C GLU A 29 -5.32 2.78 -8.51
N GLU A 30 -4.27 3.44 -8.03
CA GLU A 30 -4.12 4.89 -8.08
C GLU A 30 -5.28 5.63 -7.42
N ARG A 31 -5.70 5.11 -6.27
CA ARG A 31 -6.77 5.74 -5.51
C ARG A 31 -6.23 6.83 -4.62
N LYS A 32 -7.06 7.84 -4.35
CA LYS A 32 -6.70 8.89 -3.42
C LYS A 32 -6.89 8.41 -2.00
N TYR A 33 -6.24 9.08 -1.05
CA TYR A 33 -6.38 8.72 0.35
C TYR A 33 -7.84 8.70 0.78
N GLU A 34 -8.63 9.69 0.33
CA GLU A 34 -10.04 9.75 0.69
C GLU A 34 -10.79 8.50 0.24
N ASP A 35 -10.49 8.06 -0.98
CA ASP A 35 -11.12 6.86 -1.51
C ASP A 35 -10.71 5.64 -0.69
N ILE A 36 -9.43 5.56 -0.34
CA ILE A 36 -8.93 4.43 0.43
C ILE A 36 -9.60 4.38 1.79
N CYS A 37 -9.78 5.54 2.41
CA CYS A 37 -10.47 5.61 3.70
C CYS A 37 -11.87 5.01 3.59
N GLU A 38 -12.59 5.34 2.53
CA GLU A 38 -13.92 4.83 2.33
C GLU A 38 -13.92 3.33 2.04
N ILE A 39 -13.04 2.92 1.15
CA ILE A 39 -12.98 1.52 0.75
C ILE A 39 -12.64 0.63 1.94
N MET A 40 -11.69 1.06 2.75
CA MET A 40 -11.25 0.28 3.89
C MET A 40 -12.03 0.57 5.16
N ASN A 41 -12.95 1.55 5.11
CA ASN A 41 -13.74 1.95 6.26
C ASN A 41 -12.84 2.33 7.43
N MET A 42 -11.87 3.18 7.16
CA MET A 42 -10.91 3.64 8.16
C MET A 42 -10.78 5.16 8.07
N ASN A 43 -10.38 5.77 9.17
CA ASN A 43 -10.19 7.21 9.13
C ASN A 43 -8.83 7.53 8.49
N TYR A 44 -8.64 8.81 8.18
CA TYR A 44 -7.47 9.28 7.47
C TYR A 44 -6.17 8.93 8.21
N GLN A 45 -6.16 9.17 9.52
CA GLN A 45 -4.96 8.93 10.31
C GLN A 45 -4.57 7.45 10.29
N SER A 46 -5.55 6.58 10.39
CA SER A 46 -5.30 5.15 10.37
C SER A 46 -4.73 4.72 9.01
N VAL A 47 -5.29 5.26 7.93
CA VAL A 47 -4.80 4.93 6.59
C VAL A 47 -3.36 5.42 6.44
N ARG A 48 -3.09 6.64 6.89
CA ARG A 48 -1.74 7.18 6.82
C ARG A 48 -0.75 6.29 7.57
N ASN A 49 -1.13 5.84 8.75
CA ASN A 49 -0.26 4.99 9.54
C ASN A 49 0.00 3.66 8.82
N LEU A 50 -1.03 3.07 8.24
CA LEU A 50 -0.86 1.84 7.47
C LEU A 50 0.09 2.05 6.30
N MET A 51 -0.11 3.14 5.57
CA MET A 51 0.72 3.45 4.42
C MET A 51 2.17 3.63 4.84
N HIS A 52 2.37 4.39 5.90
CA HIS A 52 3.72 4.67 6.38
C HIS A 52 4.43 3.39 6.80
N ARG A 53 3.77 2.55 7.58
CA ARG A 53 4.37 1.30 8.03
C ARG A 53 4.63 0.36 6.86
N GLY A 54 3.70 0.31 5.92
CA GLY A 54 3.87 -0.52 4.75
C GLY A 54 5.05 -0.08 3.91
N LEU A 55 5.21 1.22 3.73
CA LEU A 55 6.32 1.75 2.95
C LEU A 55 7.65 1.46 3.63
N LEU A 56 7.72 1.59 4.95
CA LEU A 56 8.94 1.27 5.67
C LEU A 56 9.30 -0.19 5.47
N LYS A 57 8.32 -1.07 5.53
CA LYS A 57 8.56 -2.48 5.31
C LYS A 57 9.05 -2.74 3.91
N LEU A 58 8.43 -2.10 2.93
CA LEU A 58 8.84 -2.28 1.54
C LEU A 58 10.27 -1.81 1.32
N ARG A 59 10.64 -0.71 1.94
CA ARG A 59 12.00 -0.21 1.80
C ARG A 59 12.99 -1.21 2.37
N THR A 60 12.64 -1.82 3.48
CA THR A 60 13.49 -2.84 4.09
C THR A 60 13.63 -4.05 3.16
N LEU A 61 12.52 -4.48 2.58
CA LEU A 61 12.53 -5.64 1.70
C LEU A 61 13.26 -5.37 0.39
N ALA A 62 13.08 -4.17 -0.13
CA ALA A 62 13.71 -3.82 -1.42
C ALA A 62 15.17 -3.43 -1.27
N GLY A 63 15.50 -2.89 -0.13
CA GLY A 63 16.86 -2.43 0.10
C GLY A 63 17.77 -3.48 0.58
#